data_bf01af469cd343ca698f37ee516e5837
#
_entry.id   bf01af469cd343ca698f37ee516e5837
#
_cell.length_a   1.000
_cell.length_b   1.000
_cell.length_c   1.000
_cell.angle_alpha   90.00
_cell.angle_beta   90.00
_cell.angle_gamma   90.00
#
_symmetry.space_group_name_H-M   'P 1'
#
loop_
_entity.id
_entity.type
_entity.pdbx_description
1 polymer ?
#
loop_
_entity_poly.entity_id
_entity_poly.type
_entity_poly.pdbx_seq_one_letter_code
_entity_poly.pdbx_strand_id
1 'polypeptide(L)'
;MMIGFIAIVVVVVMWYVGTMNKLRAAALKVDEADSGIDVALTKRYDVLTKQLAVVKEYASHESKTLYETIRLRQGMSMKEKSDVAEKMNEVASQLHITMESYPELKASDNFMALQSSITDVEEHLQAARRLYNANVTSYNTKIVMFPASIVANVLGMTKRELFEAEEYKKQDVEMKF
;
A
#
# COMPACT_ATOMS: atom_id res chain seq x y z
N MET A 1 13.24 28.95 -45.67
CA MET A 1 12.00 28.81 -44.86
C MET A 1 11.60 27.37 -44.63
N MET A 2 11.53 26.51 -45.64
CA MET A 2 11.09 25.09 -45.52
C MET A 2 11.99 24.26 -44.60
N ILE A 3 13.31 24.39 -44.63
CA ILE A 3 14.27 23.65 -43.77
C ILE A 3 14.07 24.04 -42.30
N GLY A 4 13.86 25.32 -41.99
CA GLY A 4 13.60 25.76 -40.63
C GLY A 4 12.28 25.25 -40.05
N PHE A 5 11.25 25.14 -40.88
CA PHE A 5 9.96 24.56 -40.49
C PHE A 5 10.08 23.07 -40.18
N ILE A 6 10.81 22.33 -41.04
CA ILE A 6 11.06 20.89 -40.82
C ILE A 6 11.85 20.69 -39.50
N ALA A 7 12.87 21.49 -39.22
CA ALA A 7 13.63 21.41 -37.99
C ALA A 7 12.77 21.63 -36.74
N ILE A 8 11.86 22.61 -36.75
CA ILE A 8 10.92 22.83 -35.65
C ILE A 8 10.01 21.64 -35.43
N VAL A 9 9.44 21.07 -36.50
CA VAL A 9 8.57 19.90 -36.42
C VAL A 9 9.31 18.71 -35.80
N VAL A 10 10.54 18.46 -36.21
CA VAL A 10 11.36 17.39 -35.66
C VAL A 10 11.59 17.57 -34.16
N VAL A 11 11.94 18.79 -33.72
CA VAL A 11 12.14 19.11 -32.30
C VAL A 11 10.85 18.88 -31.49
N VAL A 12 9.69 19.31 -32.00
CA VAL A 12 8.40 19.10 -31.33
C VAL A 12 8.06 17.61 -31.22
N VAL A 13 8.29 16.84 -32.28
CA VAL A 13 8.07 15.39 -32.26
C VAL A 13 8.99 14.70 -31.25
N MET A 14 10.27 15.03 -31.24
CA MET A 14 11.23 14.49 -30.27
C MET A 14 10.83 14.82 -28.83
N TRP A 15 10.43 16.07 -28.58
CA TRP A 15 9.93 16.50 -27.28
C TRP A 15 8.68 15.71 -26.87
N TYR A 16 7.71 15.55 -27.79
CA TYR A 16 6.47 14.80 -27.54
C TYR A 16 6.77 13.35 -27.15
N VAL A 17 7.59 12.65 -27.96
CA VAL A 17 7.97 11.26 -27.71
C VAL A 17 8.72 11.12 -26.39
N GLY A 18 9.67 12.03 -26.12
CA GLY A 18 10.41 12.03 -24.86
C GLY A 18 9.51 12.24 -23.64
N THR A 19 8.55 13.15 -23.74
CA THR A 19 7.57 13.41 -22.66
C THR A 19 6.64 12.21 -22.47
N MET A 20 6.13 11.64 -23.55
CA MET A 20 5.29 10.44 -23.51
C MET A 20 6.00 9.29 -22.79
N ASN A 21 7.27 9.02 -23.13
CA ASN A 21 8.04 7.96 -22.50
C ASN A 21 8.27 8.21 -20.99
N LYS A 22 8.53 9.46 -20.58
CA LYS A 22 8.67 9.83 -19.18
C LYS A 22 7.36 9.66 -18.40
N LEU A 23 6.22 9.96 -18.99
CA LEU A 23 4.91 9.77 -18.37
C LEU A 23 4.57 8.29 -18.22
N ARG A 24 4.81 7.48 -19.27
CA ARG A 24 4.62 6.03 -19.21
C ARG A 24 5.54 5.36 -18.18
N ALA A 25 6.81 5.77 -18.11
CA ALA A 25 7.73 5.26 -17.10
C ALA A 25 7.28 5.62 -15.68
N ALA A 26 6.70 6.81 -15.48
CA ALA A 26 6.13 7.18 -14.17
C ALA A 26 4.90 6.33 -13.83
N ALA A 27 4.02 6.03 -14.79
CA ALA A 27 2.88 5.14 -14.59
C ALA A 27 3.33 3.72 -14.21
N LEU A 28 4.30 3.16 -14.92
CA LEU A 28 4.87 1.84 -14.61
C LEU A 28 5.44 1.76 -13.20
N LYS A 29 6.09 2.81 -12.70
CA LYS A 29 6.59 2.86 -11.31
C LYS A 29 5.45 2.84 -10.29
N VAL A 30 4.30 3.42 -10.60
CA VAL A 30 3.11 3.31 -9.75
C VAL A 30 2.59 1.88 -9.74
N ASP A 31 2.47 1.25 -10.90
CA ASP A 31 1.98 -0.13 -11.03
C ASP A 31 2.93 -1.14 -10.35
N GLU A 32 4.25 -0.93 -10.41
CA GLU A 32 5.26 -1.72 -9.69
C GLU A 32 5.10 -1.56 -8.17
N ALA A 33 4.93 -0.33 -7.69
CA ALA A 33 4.75 -0.06 -6.27
C ALA A 33 3.40 -0.60 -5.75
N ASP A 34 2.35 -0.61 -6.58
CA ASP A 34 1.07 -1.24 -6.28
C ASP A 34 1.21 -2.75 -6.05
N SER A 35 1.95 -3.42 -6.93
CA SER A 35 2.31 -4.84 -6.73
C SER A 35 3.09 -5.06 -5.43
N GLY A 36 3.93 -4.11 -5.02
CA GLY A 36 4.63 -4.13 -3.74
C GLY A 36 3.67 -4.10 -2.54
N ILE A 37 2.58 -3.32 -2.63
CA ILE A 37 1.51 -3.31 -1.62
C ILE A 37 0.84 -4.70 -1.52
N ASP A 38 0.51 -5.32 -2.66
CA ASP A 38 -0.12 -6.65 -2.68
C ASP A 38 0.75 -7.72 -2.00
N VAL A 39 2.05 -7.70 -2.27
CA VAL A 39 3.02 -8.61 -1.63
C VAL A 39 3.08 -8.36 -0.13
N ALA A 40 3.12 -7.11 0.31
CA ALA A 40 3.19 -6.75 1.72
C ALA A 40 1.91 -7.16 2.47
N LEU A 41 0.72 -6.91 1.91
CA LEU A 41 -0.56 -7.31 2.47
C LEU A 41 -0.69 -8.84 2.56
N THR A 42 -0.25 -9.56 1.54
CA THR A 42 -0.27 -11.03 1.54
C THR A 42 0.62 -11.59 2.65
N LYS A 43 1.86 -11.09 2.78
CA LYS A 43 2.76 -11.52 3.87
C LYS A 43 2.16 -11.23 5.25
N ARG A 44 1.56 -10.06 5.43
CA ARG A 44 0.91 -9.69 6.68
C ARG A 44 -0.25 -10.62 7.02
N TYR A 45 -1.09 -10.93 6.03
CA TYR A 45 -2.19 -11.87 6.17
C TYR A 45 -1.70 -13.25 6.61
N ASP A 46 -0.64 -13.76 5.98
CA ASP A 46 -0.07 -15.07 6.31
C ASP A 46 0.46 -15.14 7.75
N VAL A 47 1.13 -14.08 8.21
CA VAL A 47 1.67 -14.02 9.58
C VAL A 47 0.53 -13.91 10.60
N LEU A 48 -0.47 -13.05 10.37
CA LEU A 48 -1.65 -12.92 11.23
C LEU A 48 -2.44 -14.24 11.30
N THR A 49 -2.58 -14.95 10.18
CA THR A 49 -3.26 -16.26 10.15
C THR A 49 -2.52 -17.31 10.98
N LYS A 50 -1.18 -17.32 10.92
CA LYS A 50 -0.36 -18.21 11.76
C LYS A 50 -0.50 -17.88 13.24
N GLN A 51 -0.51 -16.59 13.61
CA GLN A 51 -0.74 -16.18 15.00
C GLN A 51 -2.13 -16.60 15.51
N LEU A 52 -3.17 -16.36 14.69
CA LEU A 52 -4.51 -16.83 15.03
C LEU A 52 -4.57 -18.33 15.26
N ALA A 53 -3.87 -19.12 14.46
CA ALA A 53 -3.81 -20.58 14.63
C ALA A 53 -3.19 -20.98 15.98
N VAL A 54 -2.10 -20.31 16.38
CA VAL A 54 -1.43 -20.56 17.67
C VAL A 54 -2.31 -20.12 18.83
N VAL A 55 -2.92 -18.95 18.77
CA VAL A 55 -3.82 -18.44 19.83
C VAL A 55 -5.05 -19.33 19.98
N LYS A 56 -5.57 -19.90 18.89
CA LYS A 56 -6.73 -20.81 18.91
C LYS A 56 -6.50 -22.08 19.72
N GLU A 57 -5.29 -22.58 19.81
CA GLU A 57 -4.95 -23.73 20.64
C GLU A 57 -5.17 -23.46 22.13
N TYR A 58 -5.04 -22.20 22.55
CA TYR A 58 -5.19 -21.75 23.93
C TYR A 58 -6.55 -21.09 24.23
N ALA A 59 -7.18 -20.46 23.23
CA ALA A 59 -8.43 -19.70 23.34
C ALA A 59 -9.48 -20.19 22.32
N SER A 60 -10.10 -21.35 22.58
CA SER A 60 -10.91 -22.09 21.60
C SER A 60 -12.23 -21.42 21.19
N HIS A 61 -12.74 -20.42 21.91
CA HIS A 61 -14.08 -19.86 21.67
C HIS A 61 -14.12 -18.51 20.93
N GLU A 62 -13.07 -17.70 20.96
CA GLU A 62 -13.10 -16.33 20.42
C GLU A 62 -12.57 -16.18 18.98
N SER A 63 -11.86 -17.19 18.47
CA SER A 63 -11.10 -17.06 17.22
C SER A 63 -11.90 -17.20 15.91
N LYS A 64 -13.14 -17.72 15.98
CA LYS A 64 -13.90 -18.09 14.76
C LYS A 64 -14.36 -16.87 13.95
N THR A 65 -14.65 -15.77 14.61
CA THR A 65 -15.17 -14.53 14.00
C THR A 65 -14.07 -13.73 13.26
N LEU A 66 -12.82 -13.88 13.68
CA LEU A 66 -11.68 -13.12 13.14
C LEU A 66 -11.21 -13.62 11.77
N TYR A 67 -11.32 -14.92 11.49
CA TYR A 67 -10.90 -15.52 10.21
C TYR A 67 -11.75 -15.11 9.00
N GLU A 68 -13.03 -14.84 9.22
CA GLU A 68 -13.97 -14.56 8.12
C GLU A 68 -13.92 -13.11 7.64
N THR A 69 -13.26 -12.22 8.39
CA THR A 69 -13.33 -10.78 8.16
C THR A 69 -12.35 -10.26 7.11
N ILE A 70 -11.22 -10.96 6.91
CA ILE A 70 -10.16 -10.51 5.99
C ILE A 70 -10.15 -11.39 4.73
N ARG A 71 -10.51 -10.81 3.60
CA ARG A 71 -10.43 -11.48 2.29
C ARG A 71 -9.58 -10.66 1.33
N LEU A 72 -8.38 -11.17 1.03
CA LEU A 72 -7.56 -10.66 -0.06
C LEU A 72 -8.10 -11.19 -1.40
N ARG A 73 -8.30 -10.29 -2.35
CA ARG A 73 -8.74 -10.61 -3.72
C ARG A 73 -7.77 -9.98 -4.72
N GLN A 74 -7.54 -10.65 -5.84
CA GLN A 74 -6.80 -10.03 -6.94
C GLN A 74 -7.61 -8.87 -7.53
N GLY A 75 -6.93 -7.81 -7.95
CA GLY A 75 -7.54 -6.66 -8.61
C GLY A 75 -8.32 -5.71 -7.68
N MET A 76 -8.02 -5.71 -6.39
CA MET A 76 -8.56 -4.72 -5.46
C MET A 76 -8.10 -3.31 -5.82
N SER A 77 -9.01 -2.35 -5.73
CA SER A 77 -8.69 -0.93 -5.79
C SER A 77 -7.80 -0.52 -4.61
N MET A 78 -7.12 0.61 -4.70
CA MET A 78 -6.28 1.10 -3.61
C MET A 78 -7.07 1.37 -2.33
N LYS A 79 -8.31 1.83 -2.45
CA LYS A 79 -9.22 1.99 -1.32
C LYS A 79 -9.53 0.64 -0.65
N GLU A 80 -9.88 -0.38 -1.41
CA GLU A 80 -10.12 -1.73 -0.86
C GLU A 80 -8.88 -2.31 -0.17
N LYS A 81 -7.67 -2.06 -0.70
CA LYS A 81 -6.40 -2.45 -0.06
C LYS A 81 -6.18 -1.72 1.26
N SER A 82 -6.54 -0.43 1.33
CA SER A 82 -6.49 0.36 2.57
C SER A 82 -7.46 -0.18 3.61
N ASP A 83 -8.71 -0.47 3.22
CA ASP A 83 -9.75 -1.04 4.09
C ASP A 83 -9.33 -2.42 4.64
N VAL A 84 -8.71 -3.26 3.81
CA VAL A 84 -8.18 -4.56 4.25
C VAL A 84 -7.03 -4.40 5.24
N ALA A 85 -6.14 -3.44 5.01
CA ALA A 85 -5.05 -3.16 5.95
C ALA A 85 -5.57 -2.69 7.31
N GLU A 86 -6.64 -1.90 7.34
CA GLU A 86 -7.30 -1.46 8.57
C GLU A 86 -7.92 -2.64 9.34
N LYS A 87 -8.65 -3.51 8.65
CA LYS A 87 -9.17 -4.75 9.27
C LYS A 87 -8.08 -5.64 9.83
N MET A 88 -6.93 -5.73 9.17
CA MET A 88 -5.76 -6.45 9.69
C MET A 88 -5.23 -5.80 10.98
N ASN A 89 -5.28 -4.46 11.12
CA ASN A 89 -4.92 -3.78 12.36
C ASN A 89 -5.87 -4.11 13.50
N GLU A 90 -7.17 -4.15 13.23
CA GLU A 90 -8.18 -4.55 14.22
C GLU A 90 -7.92 -5.98 14.73
N VAL A 91 -7.68 -6.92 13.81
CA VAL A 91 -7.35 -8.31 14.16
C VAL A 91 -6.07 -8.39 14.97
N ALA A 92 -5.02 -7.68 14.58
CA ALA A 92 -3.75 -7.65 15.33
C ALA A 92 -3.94 -7.09 16.75
N SER A 93 -4.75 -6.04 16.91
CA SER A 93 -5.07 -5.45 18.20
C SER A 93 -5.85 -6.43 19.11
N GLN A 94 -6.86 -7.10 18.57
CA GLN A 94 -7.64 -8.10 19.32
C GLN A 94 -6.79 -9.30 19.73
N LEU A 95 -5.90 -9.76 18.84
CA LEU A 95 -4.92 -10.81 19.17
C LEU A 95 -4.02 -10.39 20.32
N HIS A 96 -3.54 -9.14 20.31
CA HIS A 96 -2.68 -8.63 21.39
C HIS A 96 -3.40 -8.62 22.73
N ILE A 97 -4.66 -8.18 22.79
CA ILE A 97 -5.49 -8.18 24.00
C ILE A 97 -5.72 -9.64 24.49
N THR A 98 -6.06 -10.54 23.60
CA THR A 98 -6.30 -11.96 23.94
C THR A 98 -5.03 -12.59 24.54
N MET A 99 -3.86 -12.29 24.00
CA MET A 99 -2.58 -12.82 24.47
C MET A 99 -2.19 -12.36 25.88
N GLU A 100 -2.63 -11.17 26.29
CA GLU A 100 -2.36 -10.69 27.65
C GLU A 100 -3.02 -11.59 28.71
N SER A 101 -4.08 -12.29 28.34
CA SER A 101 -4.79 -13.24 29.20
C SER A 101 -4.10 -14.62 29.29
N TYR A 102 -3.06 -14.88 28.46
CA TYR A 102 -2.37 -16.18 28.39
C TYR A 102 -0.84 -16.01 28.50
N PRO A 103 -0.30 -15.85 29.73
CA PRO A 103 1.14 -15.60 29.95
C PRO A 103 2.05 -16.72 29.42
N GLU A 104 1.58 -17.98 29.47
CA GLU A 104 2.33 -19.16 28.99
C GLU A 104 2.54 -19.11 27.46
N LEU A 105 1.52 -18.66 26.72
CA LEU A 105 1.60 -18.44 25.29
C LEU A 105 2.64 -17.36 24.96
N LYS A 106 2.59 -16.26 25.70
CA LYS A 106 3.49 -15.12 25.52
C LYS A 106 4.97 -15.47 25.74
N ALA A 107 5.25 -16.46 26.59
CA ALA A 107 6.59 -16.93 26.91
C ALA A 107 7.12 -18.03 25.95
N SER A 108 6.31 -18.52 25.03
CA SER A 108 6.73 -19.56 24.10
C SER A 108 7.66 -19.03 23.00
N ASP A 109 8.72 -19.78 22.66
CA ASP A 109 9.68 -19.41 21.62
C ASP A 109 9.00 -19.23 20.24
N ASN A 110 8.04 -20.09 19.92
CA ASN A 110 7.27 -20.00 18.69
C ASN A 110 6.48 -18.70 18.59
N PHE A 111 5.93 -18.25 19.70
CA PHE A 111 5.17 -17.02 19.75
C PHE A 111 6.07 -15.79 19.62
N MET A 112 7.23 -15.78 20.28
CA MET A 112 8.21 -14.70 20.15
C MET A 112 8.72 -14.56 18.71
N ALA A 113 8.95 -15.68 18.01
CA ALA A 113 9.34 -15.68 16.61
C ALA A 113 8.22 -15.11 15.69
N LEU A 114 6.95 -15.42 15.97
CA LEU A 114 5.81 -14.84 15.26
C LEU A 114 5.66 -13.34 15.54
N GLN A 115 5.90 -12.90 16.76
CA GLN A 115 5.87 -11.48 17.13
C GLN A 115 6.94 -10.67 16.38
N SER A 116 8.16 -11.21 16.28
CA SER A 116 9.22 -10.61 15.44
C SER A 116 8.78 -10.54 13.96
N SER A 117 8.19 -11.61 13.43
CA SER A 117 7.69 -11.64 12.05
C SER A 117 6.60 -10.62 11.78
N ILE A 118 5.74 -10.31 12.78
CA ILE A 118 4.74 -9.24 12.64
C ILE A 118 5.42 -7.88 12.53
N THR A 119 6.39 -7.58 13.38
CA THR A 119 7.13 -6.33 13.30
C THR A 119 7.75 -6.16 11.92
N ASP A 120 8.39 -7.18 11.39
CA ASP A 120 9.01 -7.16 10.07
C ASP A 120 7.98 -6.89 8.95
N VAL A 121 6.82 -7.57 8.97
CA VAL A 121 5.81 -7.36 7.93
C VAL A 121 5.11 -5.99 8.04
N GLU A 122 4.96 -5.43 9.24
CA GLU A 122 4.47 -4.07 9.46
C GLU A 122 5.44 -3.04 8.87
N GLU A 123 6.74 -3.18 9.11
CA GLU A 123 7.76 -2.31 8.53
C GLU A 123 7.77 -2.40 7.00
N HIS A 124 7.65 -3.60 6.45
CA HIS A 124 7.53 -3.81 5.00
C HIS A 124 6.30 -3.14 4.42
N LEU A 125 5.14 -3.27 5.06
CA LEU A 125 3.92 -2.61 4.60
C LEU A 125 4.04 -1.09 4.65
N GLN A 126 4.62 -0.54 5.72
CA GLN A 126 4.87 0.89 5.84
C GLN A 126 5.84 1.40 4.76
N ALA A 127 6.88 0.63 4.44
CA ALA A 127 7.82 0.97 3.37
C ALA A 127 7.12 0.94 1.99
N ALA A 128 6.32 -0.09 1.71
CA ALA A 128 5.55 -0.22 0.46
C ALA A 128 4.56 0.94 0.29
N ARG A 129 3.83 1.33 1.35
CA ARG A 129 2.91 2.49 1.36
C ARG A 129 3.64 3.79 1.04
N ARG A 130 4.77 4.05 1.67
CA ARG A 130 5.57 5.27 1.40
C ARG A 130 6.05 5.31 -0.04
N LEU A 131 6.56 4.19 -0.56
CA LEU A 131 7.04 4.11 -1.93
C LEU A 131 5.89 4.32 -2.94
N TYR A 132 4.76 3.67 -2.73
CA TYR A 132 3.58 3.83 -3.57
C TYR A 132 3.11 5.29 -3.60
N ASN A 133 2.89 5.90 -2.43
CA ASN A 133 2.42 7.28 -2.33
C ASN A 133 3.41 8.28 -2.94
N ALA A 134 4.71 8.06 -2.80
CA ALA A 134 5.74 8.89 -3.45
C ALA A 134 5.67 8.79 -4.99
N ASN A 135 5.50 7.57 -5.53
CA ASN A 135 5.37 7.36 -6.97
C ASN A 135 4.07 7.96 -7.52
N VAL A 136 2.94 7.77 -6.82
CA VAL A 136 1.65 8.38 -7.19
C VAL A 136 1.74 9.91 -7.18
N THR A 137 2.33 10.50 -6.15
CA THR A 137 2.51 11.96 -6.08
C THR A 137 3.37 12.46 -7.23
N SER A 138 4.48 11.78 -7.53
CA SER A 138 5.37 12.12 -8.66
C SER A 138 4.63 11.99 -10.01
N TYR A 139 3.86 10.92 -10.20
CA TYR A 139 3.06 10.70 -11.41
C TYR A 139 1.97 11.76 -11.55
N ASN A 140 1.15 11.96 -10.52
CA ASN A 140 0.06 12.92 -10.51
C ASN A 140 0.57 14.35 -10.79
N THR A 141 1.72 14.72 -10.23
CA THR A 141 2.37 16.01 -10.50
C THR A 141 2.74 16.14 -11.97
N LYS A 142 3.38 15.12 -12.56
CA LYS A 142 3.81 15.16 -13.97
C LYS A 142 2.65 15.30 -14.95
N ILE A 143 1.52 14.62 -14.72
CA ILE A 143 0.37 14.69 -15.64
C ILE A 143 -0.38 16.02 -15.59
N VAL A 144 -0.22 16.83 -14.53
CA VAL A 144 -0.88 18.14 -14.41
C VAL A 144 0.02 19.31 -14.77
N MET A 145 1.34 19.11 -14.76
CA MET A 145 2.31 20.20 -15.03
C MET A 145 2.43 20.47 -16.54
N PHE A 146 2.36 21.78 -16.90
CA PHE A 146 2.65 22.22 -18.26
C PHE A 146 4.17 22.13 -18.53
N PRO A 147 4.61 21.71 -19.74
CA PRO A 147 3.78 21.37 -20.92
C PRO A 147 3.39 19.87 -20.99
N ALA A 148 3.80 19.02 -20.03
CA ALA A 148 3.56 17.58 -20.06
C ALA A 148 2.05 17.22 -19.97
N SER A 149 1.24 18.10 -19.37
CA SER A 149 -0.23 17.94 -19.29
C SER A 149 -0.92 17.85 -20.64
N ILE A 150 -0.38 18.49 -21.68
CA ILE A 150 -0.89 18.37 -23.05
C ILE A 150 -0.77 16.91 -23.51
N VAL A 151 0.41 16.31 -23.33
CA VAL A 151 0.69 14.92 -23.74
C VAL A 151 -0.13 13.96 -22.87
N ALA A 152 -0.23 14.22 -21.56
CA ALA A 152 -1.00 13.40 -20.63
C ALA A 152 -2.50 13.36 -21.02
N ASN A 153 -3.09 14.50 -21.37
CA ASN A 153 -4.48 14.57 -21.82
C ASN A 153 -4.71 13.79 -23.13
N VAL A 154 -3.79 13.91 -24.10
CA VAL A 154 -3.86 13.14 -25.37
C VAL A 154 -3.79 11.62 -25.09
N LEU A 155 -3.01 11.21 -24.10
CA LEU A 155 -2.88 9.80 -23.71
C LEU A 155 -4.01 9.31 -22.78
N GLY A 156 -4.97 10.17 -22.41
CA GLY A 156 -6.05 9.83 -21.49
C GLY A 156 -5.57 9.48 -20.07
N MET A 157 -4.41 10.02 -19.64
CA MET A 157 -3.86 9.76 -18.32
C MET A 157 -4.65 10.51 -17.24
N THR A 158 -5.06 9.77 -16.20
CA THR A 158 -5.81 10.29 -15.05
C THR A 158 -5.01 10.18 -13.77
N LYS A 159 -5.38 10.98 -12.76
CA LYS A 159 -4.77 10.87 -11.43
C LYS A 159 -5.02 9.50 -10.81
N ARG A 160 -4.01 8.99 -10.13
CA ARG A 160 -4.07 7.79 -9.30
C ARG A 160 -4.36 8.17 -7.86
N GLU A 161 -5.10 7.31 -7.17
CA GLU A 161 -5.42 7.47 -5.74
C GLU A 161 -4.22 7.12 -4.87
N LEU A 162 -4.10 7.80 -3.74
CA LEU A 162 -3.09 7.49 -2.73
C LEU A 162 -3.58 6.33 -1.85
N PHE A 163 -2.65 5.58 -1.28
CA PHE A 163 -2.96 4.68 -0.18
C PHE A 163 -3.26 5.54 1.06
N GLU A 164 -4.48 5.46 1.58
CA GLU A 164 -4.92 6.31 2.68
C GLU A 164 -4.30 5.87 4.02
N ALA A 165 -4.00 6.85 4.87
CA ALA A 165 -3.68 6.59 6.27
C ALA A 165 -4.98 6.37 7.05
N GLU A 166 -4.91 5.55 8.11
CA GLU A 166 -6.02 5.29 9.02
C GLU A 166 -6.65 6.60 9.53
N GLU A 167 -7.98 6.70 9.46
CA GLU A 167 -8.68 7.94 9.78
C GLU A 167 -8.46 8.39 11.23
N TYR A 168 -8.34 7.46 12.18
CA TYR A 168 -8.11 7.78 13.60
C TYR A 168 -6.72 8.40 13.86
N LYS A 169 -5.73 8.12 13.02
CA LYS A 169 -4.39 8.75 13.10
C LYS A 169 -4.34 10.17 12.54
N LYS A 170 -5.42 10.60 11.89
CA LYS A 170 -5.59 11.99 11.44
C LYS A 170 -6.21 12.87 12.53
N GLN A 171 -6.80 12.29 13.57
CA GLN A 171 -7.34 13.04 14.70
C GLN A 171 -6.20 13.42 15.64
N ASP A 172 -6.14 14.70 15.97
CA ASP A 172 -5.17 15.25 16.92
C ASP A 172 -5.34 14.54 18.26
N VAL A 173 -4.27 13.89 18.74
CA VAL A 173 -4.27 13.26 20.05
C VAL A 173 -4.18 14.40 21.09
N GLU A 174 -5.29 14.79 21.69
CA GLU A 174 -5.27 15.65 22.89
C GLU A 174 -4.48 14.92 23.98
N MET A 175 -3.21 15.26 24.12
CA MET A 175 -2.42 14.85 25.29
C MET A 175 -2.91 15.68 26.48
N LYS A 176 -3.75 15.10 27.31
CA LYS A 176 -4.05 15.64 28.67
C LYS A 176 -2.91 15.21 29.58
N PHE A 177 -2.11 16.19 29.99
CA PHE A 177 -1.12 16.05 31.07
C PHE A 177 -1.80 16.15 32.41
#